data_b1f27820319a174943580e250413ec90
#
_entry.id   b1f27820319a174943580e250413ec90
#
_cell.length_a   1.000
_cell.length_b   1.000
_cell.length_c   1.000
_cell.angle_alpha   90.00
_cell.angle_beta   90.00
_cell.angle_gamma   90.00
#
_symmetry.space_group_name_H-M   'P 1'
#
loop_
_entity.id
_entity.type
_entity.pdbx_description
1 polymer ?
#
loop_
_entity_poly.entity_id
_entity_poly.type
_entity_poly.pdbx_seq_one_letter_code
_entity_poly.pdbx_strand_id
1 'polypeptide(L)'
;MATLAYNATEIGARELDPRLLELDGISRQTIEAHYKLYQGYVAKRNEILGKLAEIDVTAANQVYSDLRALKVDLTFAVGGVKNHEIYFAHLGGDGGDPDGPIGTLVRRDFGSIDAWRTDLKATGMAGRGWAWTAYDWDEGRLFNYVGDAQNTFPIWNASPLVALDVYEHAYFLDYQTDRASYIEAFFNNLDWTVVNGWIEAYGIRP
;
A
#
# COMPACT_ATOMS: atom_id res chain seq x y z
N MET A 1 -20.60 5.48 32.13
CA MET A 1 -20.03 5.18 30.81
C MET A 1 -19.89 6.48 30.04
N ALA A 2 -18.67 6.83 29.64
CA ALA A 2 -18.46 7.92 28.69
C ALA A 2 -18.22 7.28 27.31
N THR A 3 -19.07 7.59 26.35
CA THR A 3 -18.94 7.15 24.96
C THR A 3 -18.34 8.26 24.11
N LEU A 4 -17.60 7.90 23.07
CA LEU A 4 -17.08 8.86 22.13
C LEU A 4 -18.19 9.25 21.13
N ALA A 5 -18.39 10.55 20.92
CA ALA A 5 -19.14 11.03 19.77
C ALA A 5 -18.29 10.82 18.49
N TYR A 6 -18.13 9.56 18.10
CA TYR A 6 -17.36 9.21 16.90
C TYR A 6 -18.29 9.29 15.69
N ASN A 7 -18.06 10.25 14.83
CA ASN A 7 -18.76 10.29 13.55
C ASN A 7 -18.09 9.30 12.59
N ALA A 8 -18.46 8.02 12.72
CA ALA A 8 -17.91 6.94 11.91
C ALA A 8 -18.63 6.89 10.56
N THR A 9 -18.17 7.69 9.61
CA THR A 9 -18.67 7.55 8.24
C THR A 9 -18.17 6.23 7.66
N GLU A 10 -19.10 5.37 7.24
CA GLU A 10 -18.76 4.17 6.48
C GLU A 10 -18.20 4.53 5.12
N ILE A 11 -17.22 3.75 4.66
CA ILE A 11 -16.68 3.83 3.31
C ILE A 11 -17.04 2.57 2.53
N GLY A 12 -17.21 2.68 1.22
CA GLY A 12 -17.27 1.55 0.29
C GLY A 12 -15.88 1.18 -0.22
N ALA A 13 -15.71 -0.07 -0.62
CA ALA A 13 -14.55 -0.46 -1.42
C ALA A 13 -14.59 0.28 -2.76
N ARG A 14 -13.44 0.75 -3.24
CA ARG A 14 -13.31 1.28 -4.61
C ARG A 14 -13.55 0.14 -5.61
N GLU A 15 -14.20 0.44 -6.71
CA GLU A 15 -14.38 -0.53 -7.78
C GLU A 15 -13.04 -1.00 -8.34
N LEU A 16 -12.95 -2.29 -8.65
CA LEU A 16 -11.77 -2.87 -9.30
C LEU A 16 -11.72 -2.41 -10.75
N ASP A 17 -10.62 -1.79 -11.16
CA ASP A 17 -10.40 -1.45 -12.56
C ASP A 17 -10.35 -2.73 -13.40
N PRO A 18 -11.16 -2.88 -14.46
CA PRO A 18 -11.14 -4.06 -15.33
C PRO A 18 -9.78 -4.37 -15.94
N ARG A 19 -8.90 -3.38 -16.15
CA ARG A 19 -7.54 -3.56 -16.66
C ARG A 19 -6.70 -4.48 -15.76
N LEU A 20 -6.97 -4.48 -14.45
CA LEU A 20 -6.26 -5.33 -13.50
C LEU A 20 -6.57 -6.83 -13.67
N LEU A 21 -7.60 -7.18 -14.39
CA LEU A 21 -7.95 -8.57 -14.68
C LEU A 21 -7.17 -9.16 -15.87
N GLU A 22 -6.31 -8.35 -16.52
CA GLU A 22 -5.54 -8.68 -17.72
C GLU A 22 -4.05 -8.34 -17.57
N LEU A 23 -3.53 -8.34 -16.33
CA LEU A 23 -2.13 -8.04 -16.04
C LEU A 23 -1.19 -9.11 -16.64
N ASP A 24 -0.03 -8.67 -17.12
CA ASP A 24 1.03 -9.58 -17.56
C ASP A 24 1.69 -10.28 -16.37
N GLY A 25 1.62 -11.63 -16.36
CA GLY A 25 2.23 -12.45 -15.32
C GLY A 25 1.49 -12.48 -13.97
N ILE A 26 0.41 -11.73 -13.77
CA ILE A 26 -0.43 -11.81 -12.56
C ILE A 26 -1.85 -12.21 -12.98
N SER A 27 -2.29 -13.39 -12.55
CA SER A 27 -3.56 -13.95 -13.03
C SER A 27 -4.78 -13.19 -12.49
N ARG A 28 -5.87 -13.24 -13.28
CA ARG A 28 -7.20 -12.77 -12.84
C ARG A 28 -7.58 -13.37 -11.49
N GLN A 29 -7.32 -14.66 -11.27
CA GLN A 29 -7.66 -15.35 -10.03
C GLN A 29 -6.92 -14.73 -8.84
N THR A 30 -5.65 -14.40 -8.98
CA THR A 30 -4.86 -13.72 -7.94
C THR A 30 -5.44 -12.35 -7.65
N ILE A 31 -5.73 -11.54 -8.68
CA ILE A 31 -6.29 -10.20 -8.49
C ILE A 31 -7.68 -10.24 -7.85
N GLU A 32 -8.57 -11.14 -8.26
CA GLU A 32 -9.90 -11.28 -7.66
C GLU A 32 -9.82 -11.70 -6.18
N ALA A 33 -8.92 -12.63 -5.84
CA ALA A 33 -8.69 -13.05 -4.45
C ALA A 33 -8.11 -11.91 -3.61
N HIS A 34 -7.14 -11.18 -4.15
CA HIS A 34 -6.49 -10.03 -3.51
C HIS A 34 -7.49 -8.88 -3.30
N TYR A 35 -8.32 -8.57 -4.30
CA TYR A 35 -9.37 -7.56 -4.19
C TYR A 35 -10.42 -7.93 -3.11
N LYS A 36 -10.78 -9.20 -3.02
CA LYS A 36 -11.68 -9.66 -1.96
C LYS A 36 -11.10 -9.46 -0.56
N LEU A 37 -9.79 -9.63 -0.41
CA LEU A 37 -9.09 -9.33 0.85
C LEU A 37 -9.15 -7.83 1.17
N TYR A 38 -8.92 -6.95 0.19
CA TYR A 38 -9.09 -5.51 0.35
C TYR A 38 -10.51 -5.13 0.80
N GLN A 39 -11.55 -5.72 0.19
CA GLN A 39 -12.93 -5.53 0.64
C GLN A 39 -13.13 -5.95 2.10
N GLY A 40 -12.43 -6.99 2.56
CA GLY A 40 -12.39 -7.42 3.96
C GLY A 40 -11.81 -6.33 4.89
N TYR A 41 -10.75 -5.63 4.49
CA TYR A 41 -10.20 -4.50 5.26
C TYR A 41 -11.17 -3.33 5.35
N VAL A 42 -11.87 -3.00 4.25
CA VAL A 42 -12.93 -1.97 4.25
C VAL A 42 -14.03 -2.31 5.24
N ALA A 43 -14.54 -3.55 5.19
CA ALA A 43 -15.58 -4.01 6.11
C ALA A 43 -15.09 -3.97 7.58
N LYS A 44 -13.86 -4.44 7.86
CA LYS A 44 -13.30 -4.40 9.23
C LYS A 44 -13.06 -2.99 9.75
N ARG A 45 -12.58 -2.08 8.90
CA ARG A 45 -12.45 -0.65 9.28
C ARG A 45 -13.81 -0.07 9.70
N ASN A 46 -14.87 -0.34 8.95
CA ASN A 46 -16.21 0.15 9.27
C ASN A 46 -16.74 -0.49 10.57
N GLU A 47 -16.60 -1.81 10.73
CA GLU A 47 -17.00 -2.54 11.95
C GLU A 47 -16.29 -1.99 13.19
N ILE A 48 -14.97 -1.78 13.13
CA ILE A 48 -14.19 -1.27 14.25
C ILE A 48 -14.62 0.14 14.64
N LEU A 49 -14.86 1.01 13.67
CA LEU A 49 -15.33 2.38 13.93
C LEU A 49 -16.73 2.38 14.58
N GLY A 50 -17.64 1.50 14.14
CA GLY A 50 -18.95 1.32 14.78
C GLY A 50 -18.79 0.90 16.25
N LYS A 51 -17.96 -0.09 16.53
CA LYS A 51 -17.68 -0.54 17.91
C LYS A 51 -17.06 0.57 18.78
N LEU A 52 -16.16 1.37 18.22
CA LEU A 52 -15.53 2.50 18.92
C LEU A 52 -16.53 3.58 19.33
N ALA A 53 -17.63 3.75 18.61
CA ALA A 53 -18.67 4.71 18.94
C ALA A 53 -19.49 4.30 20.18
N GLU A 54 -19.52 3.01 20.51
CA GLU A 54 -20.34 2.43 21.58
C GLU A 54 -19.55 2.08 22.85
N ILE A 55 -18.21 2.12 22.78
CA ILE A 55 -17.33 1.62 23.85
C ILE A 55 -17.28 2.58 25.06
N ASP A 56 -17.14 2.02 26.26
CA ASP A 56 -16.82 2.80 27.47
C ASP A 56 -15.34 3.16 27.50
N VAL A 57 -15.00 4.40 27.18
CA VAL A 57 -13.63 4.90 27.18
C VAL A 57 -13.02 5.04 28.57
N THR A 58 -13.82 5.04 29.63
CA THR A 58 -13.31 5.15 31.03
C THR A 58 -12.62 3.86 31.49
N ALA A 59 -12.88 2.73 30.81
CA ALA A 59 -12.23 1.43 31.05
C ALA A 59 -10.88 1.28 30.32
N ALA A 60 -10.34 2.36 29.72
CA ALA A 60 -9.07 2.29 28.99
C ALA A 60 -7.92 1.83 29.88
N ASN A 61 -7.13 0.86 29.38
CA ASN A 61 -5.96 0.32 30.06
C ASN A 61 -4.86 -0.03 29.05
N GLN A 62 -3.61 0.24 29.42
CA GLN A 62 -2.45 0.03 28.54
C GLN A 62 -2.08 -1.44 28.34
N VAL A 63 -2.40 -2.32 29.28
CA VAL A 63 -2.11 -3.75 29.19
C VAL A 63 -3.19 -4.44 28.35
N TYR A 64 -4.45 -4.27 28.76
CA TYR A 64 -5.61 -4.78 28.06
C TYR A 64 -6.83 -3.89 28.30
N SER A 65 -7.51 -3.55 27.24
CA SER A 65 -8.88 -3.01 27.22
C SER A 65 -9.43 -3.13 25.81
N ASP A 66 -10.74 -3.19 25.67
CA ASP A 66 -11.40 -3.23 24.37
C ASP A 66 -11.07 -1.98 23.54
N LEU A 67 -10.98 -0.81 24.19
CA LEU A 67 -10.54 0.41 23.52
C LEU A 67 -9.15 0.26 22.92
N ARG A 68 -8.20 -0.30 23.66
CA ARG A 68 -6.83 -0.51 23.16
C ARG A 68 -6.81 -1.48 21.97
N ALA A 69 -7.51 -2.61 22.09
CA ALA A 69 -7.60 -3.61 21.03
C ALA A 69 -8.19 -2.99 19.75
N LEU A 70 -9.34 -2.33 19.84
CA LEU A 70 -9.98 -1.67 18.70
C LEU A 70 -9.10 -0.57 18.09
N LYS A 71 -8.38 0.22 18.88
CA LYS A 71 -7.50 1.28 18.34
C LYS A 71 -6.29 0.71 17.61
N VAL A 72 -5.71 -0.40 18.10
CA VAL A 72 -4.60 -1.09 17.41
C VAL A 72 -5.11 -1.72 16.09
N ASP A 73 -6.22 -2.46 16.15
CA ASP A 73 -6.79 -3.13 14.98
C ASP A 73 -7.30 -2.13 13.93
N LEU A 74 -7.78 -0.95 14.37
CA LEU A 74 -8.16 0.13 13.45
C LEU A 74 -6.98 0.56 12.59
N THR A 75 -5.80 0.74 13.18
CA THR A 75 -4.62 1.16 12.39
C THR A 75 -4.23 0.11 11.36
N PHE A 76 -4.36 -1.17 11.70
CA PHE A 76 -4.11 -2.27 10.76
C PHE A 76 -5.15 -2.28 9.62
N ALA A 77 -6.43 -2.15 9.94
CA ALA A 77 -7.50 -2.12 8.94
C ALA A 77 -7.40 -0.89 8.01
N VAL A 78 -7.12 0.31 8.58
CA VAL A 78 -6.94 1.54 7.79
C VAL A 78 -5.71 1.43 6.89
N GLY A 79 -4.60 0.91 7.41
CA GLY A 79 -3.41 0.63 6.60
C GLY A 79 -3.72 -0.35 5.47
N GLY A 80 -4.42 -1.45 5.79
CA GLY A 80 -4.87 -2.41 4.79
C GLY A 80 -5.71 -1.77 3.68
N VAL A 81 -6.64 -0.90 4.02
CA VAL A 81 -7.42 -0.16 3.00
C VAL A 81 -6.50 0.71 2.14
N LYS A 82 -5.73 1.60 2.75
CA LYS A 82 -4.92 2.60 2.02
C LYS A 82 -3.82 1.98 1.17
N ASN A 83 -3.12 0.99 1.70
CA ASN A 83 -2.02 0.32 1.01
C ASN A 83 -2.53 -0.38 -0.26
N HIS A 84 -3.65 -1.12 -0.17
CA HIS A 84 -4.25 -1.78 -1.32
C HIS A 84 -4.84 -0.80 -2.34
N GLU A 85 -5.40 0.33 -1.89
CA GLU A 85 -5.87 1.37 -2.80
C GLU A 85 -4.74 1.98 -3.63
N ILE A 86 -3.55 2.15 -3.05
CA ILE A 86 -2.36 2.58 -3.78
C ILE A 86 -1.90 1.48 -4.74
N TYR A 87 -1.80 0.23 -4.25
CA TYR A 87 -1.38 -0.92 -5.05
C TYR A 87 -2.23 -1.11 -6.30
N PHE A 88 -3.55 -1.16 -6.15
CA PHE A 88 -4.44 -1.35 -7.30
C PHE A 88 -4.49 -0.12 -8.22
N ALA A 89 -4.31 1.08 -7.71
CA ALA A 89 -4.41 2.29 -8.52
C ALA A 89 -3.26 2.46 -9.52
N HIS A 90 -2.04 2.00 -9.19
CA HIS A 90 -0.88 2.20 -10.06
C HIS A 90 -0.45 0.94 -10.84
N LEU A 91 -1.33 -0.07 -10.90
CA LEU A 91 -1.18 -1.23 -11.78
C LEU A 91 -2.09 -1.11 -13.02
N GLY A 92 -1.83 -1.96 -14.01
CA GLY A 92 -2.59 -2.00 -15.28
C GLY A 92 -2.04 -1.05 -16.35
N GLY A 93 -0.79 -0.60 -16.18
CA GLY A 93 -0.01 0.07 -17.21
C GLY A 93 0.87 -0.89 -17.99
N ASP A 94 1.67 -0.33 -18.89
CA ASP A 94 2.59 -1.09 -19.77
C ASP A 94 3.98 -1.32 -19.14
N GLY A 95 4.17 -0.96 -17.89
CA GLY A 95 5.45 -1.10 -17.17
C GLY A 95 6.58 -0.29 -17.82
N GLY A 96 7.69 -0.96 -18.06
CA GLY A 96 8.86 -0.35 -18.67
C GLY A 96 9.63 0.58 -17.72
N ASP A 97 10.42 1.45 -18.31
CA ASP A 97 11.18 2.45 -17.55
C ASP A 97 10.29 3.62 -17.15
N PRO A 98 10.38 4.09 -15.90
CA PRO A 98 9.68 5.29 -15.48
C PRO A 98 10.11 6.51 -16.30
N ASP A 99 9.13 7.18 -16.87
CA ASP A 99 9.29 8.42 -17.62
C ASP A 99 8.78 9.65 -16.84
N GLY A 100 8.87 10.82 -17.44
CA GLY A 100 8.34 12.05 -16.84
C GLY A 100 8.95 12.41 -15.48
N PRO A 101 8.14 13.00 -14.58
CA PRO A 101 8.58 13.42 -13.25
C PRO A 101 9.20 12.31 -12.42
N ILE A 102 8.57 11.12 -12.35
CA ILE A 102 9.12 10.00 -11.56
C ILE A 102 10.46 9.52 -12.10
N GLY A 103 10.61 9.44 -13.44
CA GLY A 103 11.87 9.05 -14.06
C GLY A 103 13.01 10.01 -13.76
N THR A 104 12.71 11.32 -13.68
CA THR A 104 13.67 12.35 -13.27
C THR A 104 14.09 12.19 -11.81
N LEU A 105 13.13 12.02 -10.90
CA LEU A 105 13.37 11.80 -9.48
C LEU A 105 14.20 10.53 -9.23
N VAL A 106 13.84 9.42 -9.87
CA VAL A 106 14.56 8.15 -9.77
C VAL A 106 16.03 8.29 -10.17
N ARG A 107 16.30 8.94 -11.32
CA ARG A 107 17.68 9.14 -11.76
C ARG A 107 18.47 10.08 -10.82
N ARG A 108 17.81 11.12 -10.30
CA ARG A 108 18.41 12.04 -9.34
C ARG A 108 18.83 11.34 -8.05
N ASP A 109 17.94 10.51 -7.49
CA ASP A 109 18.05 10.02 -6.11
C ASP A 109 18.73 8.65 -6.02
N PHE A 110 18.61 7.79 -7.05
CA PHE A 110 19.24 6.46 -7.13
C PHE A 110 20.38 6.37 -8.15
N GLY A 111 20.60 7.42 -8.95
CA GLY A 111 21.62 7.44 -9.99
C GLY A 111 21.20 6.82 -11.32
N SER A 112 20.35 5.80 -11.32
CA SER A 112 19.77 5.20 -12.52
C SER A 112 18.46 4.48 -12.22
N ILE A 113 17.70 4.17 -13.27
CA ILE A 113 16.49 3.36 -13.17
C ILE A 113 16.82 1.95 -12.71
N ASP A 114 17.88 1.35 -13.23
CA ASP A 114 18.33 0.01 -12.86
C ASP A 114 18.73 -0.07 -11.38
N ALA A 115 19.37 0.97 -10.85
CA ALA A 115 19.74 1.03 -9.44
C ALA A 115 18.50 1.10 -8.55
N TRP A 116 17.51 1.93 -8.89
CA TRP A 116 16.24 1.98 -8.18
C TRP A 116 15.50 0.64 -8.23
N ARG A 117 15.39 0.04 -9.43
CA ARG A 117 14.71 -1.26 -9.61
C ARG A 117 15.39 -2.36 -8.80
N THR A 118 16.71 -2.40 -8.81
CA THR A 118 17.52 -3.34 -8.03
C THR A 118 17.28 -3.17 -6.53
N ASP A 119 17.28 -1.93 -6.05
CA ASP A 119 17.05 -1.62 -4.64
C ASP A 119 15.61 -1.93 -4.21
N LEU A 120 14.59 -1.56 -5.01
CA LEU A 120 13.20 -1.88 -4.68
C LEU A 120 12.95 -3.39 -4.71
N LYS A 121 13.56 -4.13 -5.67
CA LYS A 121 13.48 -5.59 -5.70
C LYS A 121 14.12 -6.20 -4.45
N ALA A 122 15.32 -5.76 -4.07
CA ALA A 122 15.99 -6.23 -2.86
C ALA A 122 15.17 -5.91 -1.59
N THR A 123 14.58 -4.72 -1.52
CA THR A 123 13.65 -4.29 -0.46
C THR A 123 12.44 -5.21 -0.39
N GLY A 124 11.82 -5.55 -1.54
CA GLY A 124 10.72 -6.49 -1.63
C GLY A 124 11.08 -7.92 -1.24
N MET A 125 12.28 -8.38 -1.58
CA MET A 125 12.78 -9.70 -1.14
C MET A 125 13.04 -9.75 0.37
N ALA A 126 13.43 -8.63 0.98
CA ALA A 126 13.69 -8.52 2.41
C ALA A 126 12.41 -8.29 3.26
N GLY A 127 11.34 -7.76 2.66
CA GLY A 127 10.08 -7.42 3.34
C GLY A 127 9.20 -8.63 3.63
N ARG A 128 8.31 -8.50 4.63
CA ARG A 128 7.28 -9.49 4.97
C ARG A 128 5.89 -9.05 4.58
N GLY A 129 5.69 -7.77 4.30
CA GLY A 129 4.41 -7.17 3.95
C GLY A 129 4.50 -6.30 2.70
N TRP A 130 5.22 -5.20 2.79
CA TRP A 130 5.29 -4.19 1.74
C TRP A 130 6.72 -3.73 1.49
N ALA A 131 7.00 -3.37 0.24
CA ALA A 131 8.14 -2.54 -0.12
C ALA A 131 7.64 -1.27 -0.82
N TRP A 132 8.17 -0.13 -0.42
CA TRP A 132 7.70 1.18 -0.85
C TRP A 132 8.80 1.95 -1.53
N THR A 133 8.48 2.67 -2.61
CA THR A 133 9.19 3.88 -3.01
C THR A 133 8.35 5.07 -2.54
N ALA A 134 8.92 5.93 -1.72
CA ALA A 134 8.25 7.13 -1.22
C ALA A 134 9.10 8.38 -1.39
N TYR A 135 8.45 9.54 -1.40
CA TYR A 135 9.12 10.83 -1.37
C TYR A 135 9.16 11.34 0.07
N ASP A 136 10.35 11.56 0.60
CA ASP A 136 10.60 12.17 1.90
C ASP A 136 10.59 13.69 1.75
N TRP A 137 9.66 14.35 2.46
CA TRP A 137 9.51 15.79 2.39
C TRP A 137 10.57 16.55 3.18
N ASP A 138 11.19 15.91 4.18
CA ASP A 138 12.23 16.54 4.98
C ASP A 138 13.57 16.54 4.24
N GLU A 139 13.87 15.45 3.52
CA GLU A 139 15.09 15.33 2.72
C GLU A 139 14.90 15.76 1.26
N GLY A 140 13.67 15.90 0.80
CA GLY A 140 13.35 16.30 -0.57
C GLY A 140 13.74 15.26 -1.63
N ARG A 141 13.71 13.97 -1.29
CA ARG A 141 14.19 12.87 -2.14
C ARG A 141 13.34 11.61 -2.07
N LEU A 142 13.51 10.74 -3.06
CA LEU A 142 12.98 9.39 -3.04
C LEU A 142 13.85 8.45 -2.19
N PHE A 143 13.22 7.48 -1.56
CA PHE A 143 13.88 6.36 -0.90
C PHE A 143 12.99 5.10 -0.95
N ASN A 144 13.60 3.92 -0.85
CA ASN A 144 12.89 2.66 -0.70
C ASN A 144 12.95 2.19 0.76
N TYR A 145 11.85 1.61 1.27
CA TYR A 145 11.81 1.06 2.62
C TYR A 145 10.85 -0.12 2.75
N VAL A 146 11.03 -0.91 3.81
CA VAL A 146 10.18 -2.06 4.15
C VAL A 146 9.06 -1.64 5.10
N GLY A 147 7.84 -2.14 4.86
CA GLY A 147 6.73 -2.11 5.80
C GLY A 147 6.24 -3.53 6.08
N ASP A 148 6.59 -4.12 7.22
CA ASP A 148 6.35 -5.54 7.52
C ASP A 148 4.90 -5.88 7.87
N ALA A 149 4.03 -4.90 8.07
CA ALA A 149 2.60 -5.10 8.27
C ALA A 149 1.81 -3.92 7.69
N GLN A 150 0.47 -4.01 7.72
CA GLN A 150 -0.38 -2.95 7.16
C GLN A 150 -0.16 -1.59 7.85
N ASN A 151 0.24 -1.59 9.11
CA ASN A 151 0.39 -0.40 9.95
C ASN A 151 1.78 -0.25 10.59
N THR A 152 2.78 -1.04 10.18
CA THR A 152 4.15 -0.91 10.70
C THR A 152 5.00 0.00 9.83
N PHE A 153 5.94 0.68 10.49
CA PHE A 153 6.91 1.58 9.87
C PHE A 153 6.29 2.71 9.01
N PRO A 154 5.21 3.38 9.49
CA PRO A 154 4.84 4.61 8.82
C PRO A 154 6.00 5.59 8.93
N ILE A 155 6.44 6.11 7.80
CA ILE A 155 7.43 7.19 7.79
C ILE A 155 6.67 8.51 7.75
N TRP A 156 6.82 9.30 8.83
CA TRP A 156 6.18 10.60 8.90
C TRP A 156 6.75 11.55 7.87
N ASN A 157 5.88 12.39 7.33
CA ASN A 157 6.22 13.37 6.30
C ASN A 157 6.79 12.74 5.02
N ALA A 158 6.35 11.52 4.69
CA ALA A 158 6.65 10.86 3.43
C ALA A 158 5.36 10.53 2.65
N SER A 159 5.42 10.64 1.33
CA SER A 159 4.31 10.30 0.43
C SER A 159 4.67 9.06 -0.38
N PRO A 160 3.88 7.96 -0.30
CA PRO A 160 4.14 6.76 -1.08
C PRO A 160 3.83 7.01 -2.56
N LEU A 161 4.70 6.52 -3.45
CA LEU A 161 4.57 6.62 -4.90
C LEU A 161 4.53 5.25 -5.58
N VAL A 162 5.25 4.24 -5.03
CA VAL A 162 5.15 2.85 -5.51
C VAL A 162 4.92 1.95 -4.30
N ALA A 163 3.91 1.11 -4.39
CA ALA A 163 3.51 0.15 -3.37
C ALA A 163 3.66 -1.27 -3.91
N LEU A 164 4.70 -1.98 -3.54
CA LEU A 164 4.91 -3.38 -3.87
C LEU A 164 4.42 -4.25 -2.70
N ASP A 165 3.30 -4.93 -2.90
CA ASP A 165 2.79 -5.92 -1.95
C ASP A 165 3.60 -7.21 -2.04
N VAL A 166 4.24 -7.61 -0.94
CA VAL A 166 5.03 -8.84 -0.85
C VAL A 166 4.49 -9.83 0.18
N TYR A 167 3.26 -9.61 0.66
CA TYR A 167 2.50 -10.66 1.31
C TYR A 167 2.22 -11.81 0.33
N GLU A 168 2.19 -13.03 0.82
CA GLU A 168 1.95 -14.21 -0.03
C GLU A 168 0.59 -14.15 -0.76
N HIS A 169 -0.42 -13.49 -0.21
CA HIS A 169 -1.70 -13.35 -0.88
C HIS A 169 -1.63 -12.58 -2.21
N ALA A 170 -0.61 -11.75 -2.41
CA ALA A 170 -0.43 -10.99 -3.63
C ALA A 170 0.11 -11.85 -4.80
N TYR A 171 0.73 -13.02 -4.52
CA TYR A 171 1.44 -13.75 -5.55
C TYR A 171 1.42 -15.29 -5.42
N PHE A 172 1.05 -15.85 -4.27
CA PHE A 172 1.22 -17.29 -4.00
C PHE A 172 0.45 -18.19 -4.98
N LEU A 173 -0.72 -17.76 -5.46
CA LEU A 173 -1.51 -18.54 -6.41
C LEU A 173 -0.79 -18.72 -7.76
N ASP A 174 0.00 -17.74 -8.20
CA ASP A 174 0.70 -17.79 -9.48
C ASP A 174 2.16 -18.25 -9.34
N TYR A 175 2.83 -17.83 -8.27
CA TYR A 175 4.28 -17.95 -8.11
C TYR A 175 4.71 -18.85 -6.94
N GLN A 176 3.78 -19.27 -6.08
CA GLN A 176 4.10 -20.04 -4.87
C GLN A 176 5.21 -19.35 -4.05
N THR A 177 6.39 -19.96 -3.94
CA THR A 177 7.52 -19.40 -3.19
C THR A 177 8.44 -18.51 -4.05
N ASP A 178 8.21 -18.41 -5.36
CA ASP A 178 9.03 -17.59 -6.27
C ASP A 178 8.60 -16.13 -6.28
N ARG A 179 8.85 -15.45 -5.14
CA ARG A 179 8.61 -14.01 -5.01
C ARG A 179 9.39 -13.18 -6.02
N ALA A 180 10.59 -13.62 -6.41
CA ALA A 180 11.44 -12.86 -7.31
C ALA A 180 10.79 -12.69 -8.69
N SER A 181 10.18 -13.75 -9.23
CA SER A 181 9.45 -13.69 -10.51
C SER A 181 8.16 -12.86 -10.40
N TYR A 182 7.46 -12.91 -9.26
CA TYR A 182 6.33 -12.01 -9.02
C TYR A 182 6.73 -10.54 -9.04
N ILE A 183 7.86 -10.18 -8.42
CA ILE A 183 8.33 -8.78 -8.42
C ILE A 183 8.64 -8.29 -9.84
N GLU A 184 9.17 -9.15 -10.71
CA GLU A 184 9.35 -8.78 -12.13
C GLU A 184 8.00 -8.57 -12.82
N ALA A 185 7.02 -9.45 -12.61
CA ALA A 185 5.68 -9.25 -13.14
C ALA A 185 5.03 -7.96 -12.61
N PHE A 186 5.24 -7.62 -11.33
CA PHE A 186 4.78 -6.34 -10.79
C PHE A 186 5.36 -5.15 -11.54
N PHE A 187 6.66 -5.12 -11.83
CA PHE A 187 7.29 -4.04 -12.60
C PHE A 187 6.73 -3.91 -14.01
N ASN A 188 6.34 -5.02 -14.64
CA ASN A 188 5.80 -5.03 -16.01
C ASN A 188 4.40 -4.42 -16.10
N ASN A 189 3.73 -4.21 -14.98
CA ASN A 189 2.35 -3.72 -14.93
C ASN A 189 2.21 -2.34 -14.28
N LEU A 190 3.31 -1.64 -13.97
CA LEU A 190 3.23 -0.31 -13.37
C LEU A 190 2.68 0.72 -14.36
N ASP A 191 1.73 1.53 -13.90
CA ASP A 191 1.17 2.67 -14.64
C ASP A 191 1.86 3.97 -14.20
N TRP A 192 2.90 4.35 -14.93
CA TRP A 192 3.67 5.56 -14.64
C TRP A 192 2.86 6.85 -14.81
N THR A 193 1.79 6.83 -15.60
CA THR A 193 0.87 7.98 -15.73
C THR A 193 0.20 8.27 -14.41
N VAL A 194 -0.24 7.25 -13.69
CA VAL A 194 -0.84 7.38 -12.36
C VAL A 194 0.17 7.92 -11.35
N VAL A 195 1.37 7.35 -11.32
CA VAL A 195 2.44 7.80 -10.40
C VAL A 195 2.83 9.25 -10.66
N ASN A 196 2.99 9.64 -11.93
CA ASN A 196 3.27 11.02 -12.31
C ASN A 196 2.14 11.98 -11.91
N GLY A 197 0.87 11.54 -12.05
CA GLY A 197 -0.28 12.31 -11.59
C GLY A 197 -0.27 12.54 -10.07
N TRP A 198 0.19 11.58 -9.26
CA TRP A 198 0.36 11.78 -7.81
C TRP A 198 1.49 12.77 -7.49
N ILE A 199 2.62 12.70 -8.20
CA ILE A 199 3.72 13.65 -8.05
C ILE A 199 3.25 15.09 -8.29
N GLU A 200 2.46 15.30 -9.35
CA GLU A 200 1.87 16.58 -9.66
C GLU A 200 0.86 17.03 -8.59
N ALA A 201 -0.06 16.14 -8.20
CA ALA A 201 -1.08 16.43 -7.20
C ALA A 201 -0.49 16.77 -5.81
N TYR A 202 0.62 16.12 -5.45
CA TYR A 202 1.35 16.41 -4.20
C TYR A 202 2.22 17.68 -4.31
N GLY A 203 2.47 18.19 -5.51
CA GLY A 203 3.37 19.33 -5.73
C GLY A 203 4.84 19.00 -5.56
N ILE A 204 5.22 17.72 -5.74
CA ILE A 204 6.63 17.28 -5.72
C ILE A 204 7.31 17.84 -6.97
N ARG A 205 8.46 18.46 -6.78
CA ARG A 205 9.27 19.03 -7.86
C ARG A 205 10.43 18.09 -8.18
N PRO A 206 10.55 17.60 -9.43
CA PRO A 206 11.65 16.78 -9.88
C PRO A 206 13.00 17.46 -9.84
#